data_36e55ad3af535643d51f3216c7e8b563
#
_entry.id   36e55ad3af535643d51f3216c7e8b563
#
_cell.length_a   1.000
_cell.length_b   1.000
_cell.length_c   1.000
_cell.angle_alpha   90.00
_cell.angle_beta   90.00
_cell.angle_gamma   90.00
#
_symmetry.space_group_name_H-M   'P 1'
#
loop_
_entity.id
_entity.type
_entity.pdbx_description
1 polymer ?
#
loop_
_entity_poly.entity_id
_entity_poly.type
_entity_poly.pdbx_seq_one_letter_code
_entity_poly.pdbx_strand_id
1 'polypeptide(L)'
;MKIVFTVTNDLNFDQRMIRICSAFAEAGYECELVGRLLPQSIPIMERPYAQKRLRCRVNKGKLFYIEYNIRLFLYLLFRPVDVIWAVDCDTVSACFFMAAIRGKKRVFDAHELFTDVPEVTNRLLVKKIWGRVQAFAFRKAHLAITVGPELAKWFQHKYKRKVEVVKNVPSLDKQLPYRPDDDKFILYQGALNAGRGLENLIQAMENIPCKLILAGDGDLTHELKQLANRGTAAGRIEFLGRVAPEELPLLTSRAYIGVNISENAGLSYWLSLNNKFFDYAMAGLPQLVNPFPEYEAFNAIYEVGILTKSDAHIIAEQANLLLNAPDLHQQLHENCLRAAEKWNWEQEKKHLLRIFEDEFELG
;
A
#
# COMPACT_ATOMS: atom_id res chain seq x y z
N MET A 1 -5.60 -16.51 -22.71
CA MET A 1 -5.72 -17.02 -21.32
C MET A 1 -6.56 -16.03 -20.51
N LYS A 2 -7.50 -16.54 -19.70
CA LYS A 2 -8.39 -15.71 -18.86
C LYS A 2 -7.93 -15.73 -17.40
N ILE A 3 -7.70 -14.54 -16.84
CA ILE A 3 -7.26 -14.32 -15.46
C ILE A 3 -8.37 -13.64 -14.67
N VAL A 4 -8.75 -14.19 -13.53
CA VAL A 4 -9.72 -13.57 -12.62
C VAL A 4 -9.00 -13.14 -11.35
N PHE A 5 -8.95 -11.85 -11.10
CA PHE A 5 -8.41 -11.22 -9.89
C PHE A 5 -9.53 -11.00 -8.88
N THR A 6 -9.24 -11.22 -7.61
CA THR A 6 -10.27 -11.17 -6.55
C THR A 6 -9.79 -10.37 -5.35
N VAL A 7 -10.62 -9.41 -4.93
CA VAL A 7 -10.37 -8.54 -3.76
C VAL A 7 -11.64 -8.40 -2.92
N THR A 8 -11.50 -7.98 -1.68
CA THR A 8 -12.66 -7.59 -0.85
C THR A 8 -12.92 -6.09 -0.85
N ASN A 9 -12.13 -5.31 -1.59
CA ASN A 9 -12.20 -3.86 -1.70
C ASN A 9 -13.25 -3.40 -2.73
N ASP A 10 -13.54 -2.09 -2.73
CA ASP A 10 -14.19 -1.41 -3.85
C ASP A 10 -13.21 -1.23 -5.01
N LEU A 11 -13.64 -1.58 -6.23
CA LEU A 11 -12.78 -1.67 -7.41
C LEU A 11 -12.22 -0.32 -7.89
N ASN A 12 -12.93 0.78 -7.62
CA ASN A 12 -12.54 2.10 -8.11
C ASN A 12 -11.30 2.67 -7.40
N PHE A 13 -11.00 2.19 -6.19
CA PHE A 13 -9.99 2.80 -5.32
C PHE A 13 -8.77 1.90 -5.07
N ASP A 14 -8.79 0.66 -5.54
CA ASP A 14 -7.65 -0.27 -5.39
C ASP A 14 -6.60 0.02 -6.46
N GLN A 15 -5.72 0.99 -6.19
CA GLN A 15 -4.70 1.46 -7.15
C GLN A 15 -3.74 0.35 -7.59
N ARG A 16 -3.41 -0.61 -6.71
CA ARG A 16 -2.55 -1.74 -7.06
C ARG A 16 -3.24 -2.63 -8.09
N MET A 17 -4.48 -3.03 -7.81
CA MET A 17 -5.20 -3.93 -8.71
C MET A 17 -5.58 -3.26 -10.02
N ILE A 18 -5.87 -1.95 -10.01
CA ILE A 18 -6.06 -1.18 -11.25
C ILE A 18 -4.82 -1.29 -12.14
N ARG A 19 -3.62 -1.07 -11.59
CA ARG A 19 -2.37 -1.17 -12.36
C ARG A 19 -2.09 -2.60 -12.83
N ILE A 20 -2.23 -3.60 -11.96
CA ILE A 20 -1.99 -5.01 -12.30
C ILE A 20 -2.95 -5.47 -13.39
N CYS A 21 -4.26 -5.28 -13.22
CA CYS A 21 -5.25 -5.72 -14.20
C CYS A 21 -5.09 -5.00 -15.55
N SER A 22 -4.76 -3.70 -15.54
CA SER A 22 -4.47 -2.95 -16.78
C SER A 22 -3.24 -3.51 -17.49
N ALA A 23 -2.16 -3.82 -16.74
CA ALA A 23 -0.95 -4.38 -17.31
C ALA A 23 -1.19 -5.71 -18.04
N PHE A 24 -1.97 -6.60 -17.44
CA PHE A 24 -2.31 -7.87 -18.07
C PHE A 24 -3.28 -7.70 -19.27
N ALA A 25 -4.24 -6.79 -19.19
CA ALA A 25 -5.13 -6.48 -20.29
C ALA A 25 -4.37 -5.89 -21.50
N GLU A 26 -3.44 -4.97 -21.24
CA GLU A 26 -2.55 -4.38 -22.26
C GLU A 26 -1.59 -5.41 -22.89
N ALA A 27 -1.22 -6.46 -22.14
CA ALA A 27 -0.45 -7.59 -22.64
C ALA A 27 -1.29 -8.64 -23.41
N GLY A 28 -2.60 -8.38 -23.61
CA GLY A 28 -3.48 -9.23 -24.39
C GLY A 28 -4.17 -10.36 -23.62
N TYR A 29 -4.09 -10.38 -22.30
CA TYR A 29 -4.84 -11.34 -21.47
C TYR A 29 -6.28 -10.89 -21.27
N GLU A 30 -7.20 -11.85 -21.25
CA GLU A 30 -8.60 -11.58 -20.86
C GLU A 30 -8.67 -11.47 -19.33
N CYS A 31 -8.88 -10.26 -18.79
CA CYS A 31 -8.85 -9.98 -17.36
C CYS A 31 -10.23 -9.63 -16.81
N GLU A 32 -10.53 -10.12 -15.61
CA GLU A 32 -11.70 -9.72 -14.84
C GLU A 32 -11.30 -9.45 -13.39
N LEU A 33 -11.65 -8.26 -12.86
CA LEU A 33 -11.47 -7.91 -11.45
C LEU A 33 -12.80 -8.06 -10.70
N VAL A 34 -12.82 -8.92 -9.69
CA VAL A 34 -14.01 -9.19 -8.87
C VAL A 34 -13.78 -8.63 -7.46
N GLY A 35 -14.66 -7.73 -7.04
CA GLY A 35 -14.59 -7.12 -5.72
C GLY A 35 -15.96 -6.95 -5.08
N ARG A 36 -16.08 -6.07 -4.12
CA ARG A 36 -17.28 -5.87 -3.31
C ARG A 36 -18.03 -4.60 -3.67
N LEU A 37 -19.37 -4.69 -3.69
CA LEU A 37 -20.25 -3.52 -3.67
C LEU A 37 -20.46 -3.06 -2.23
N LEU A 38 -19.98 -1.89 -1.91
CA LEU A 38 -20.18 -1.21 -0.61
C LEU A 38 -21.41 -0.29 -0.68
N PRO A 39 -22.04 0.04 0.47
CA PRO A 39 -23.15 1.01 0.50
C PRO A 39 -22.81 2.37 -0.11
N GLN A 40 -21.55 2.81 0.06
CA GLN A 40 -21.02 4.07 -0.47
C GLN A 40 -20.32 3.94 -1.83
N SER A 41 -20.37 2.78 -2.49
CA SER A 41 -19.74 2.58 -3.80
C SER A 41 -20.36 3.51 -4.84
N ILE A 42 -19.53 4.26 -5.54
CA ILE A 42 -19.91 5.03 -6.73
C ILE A 42 -20.00 4.11 -7.95
N PRO A 43 -20.57 4.52 -9.08
CA PRO A 43 -20.56 3.75 -10.32
C PRO A 43 -19.17 3.25 -10.69
N ILE A 44 -19.08 2.07 -11.32
CA ILE A 44 -17.80 1.50 -11.77
C ILE A 44 -17.22 2.41 -12.85
N MET A 45 -15.97 2.82 -12.67
CA MET A 45 -15.22 3.55 -13.69
C MET A 45 -14.80 2.59 -14.81
N GLU A 46 -14.88 3.02 -16.06
CA GLU A 46 -14.46 2.24 -17.21
C GLU A 46 -12.97 1.92 -17.17
N ARG A 47 -12.60 0.66 -17.48
CA ARG A 47 -11.24 0.14 -17.46
C ARG A 47 -11.03 -0.82 -18.64
N PRO A 48 -9.79 -1.09 -19.08
CA PRO A 48 -9.49 -2.00 -20.19
C PRO A 48 -9.72 -3.49 -19.85
N TYR A 49 -10.36 -3.80 -18.74
CA TYR A 49 -10.66 -5.14 -18.26
C TYR A 49 -12.08 -5.23 -17.69
N ALA A 50 -12.63 -6.43 -17.65
CA ALA A 50 -13.95 -6.66 -17.06
C ALA A 50 -13.95 -6.44 -15.54
N GLN A 51 -15.04 -5.91 -15.02
CA GLN A 51 -15.18 -5.62 -13.58
C GLN A 51 -16.51 -6.16 -13.05
N LYS A 52 -16.47 -6.76 -11.86
CA LYS A 52 -17.66 -7.29 -11.17
C LYS A 52 -17.65 -6.99 -9.70
N ARG A 53 -18.70 -6.35 -9.20
CA ARG A 53 -18.92 -6.19 -7.76
C ARG A 53 -19.95 -7.20 -7.26
N LEU A 54 -19.58 -7.93 -6.21
CA LEU A 54 -20.48 -8.85 -5.51
C LEU A 54 -21.18 -8.09 -4.37
N ARG A 55 -22.50 -8.18 -4.35
CA ARG A 55 -23.31 -7.57 -3.28
C ARG A 55 -23.38 -8.53 -2.10
N CYS A 56 -22.99 -8.07 -0.91
CA CYS A 56 -23.15 -8.77 0.36
C CYS A 56 -24.26 -8.11 1.19
N ARG A 57 -24.98 -8.91 1.98
CA ARG A 57 -25.97 -8.43 2.95
C ARG A 57 -25.29 -7.94 4.22
N VAL A 58 -24.25 -8.67 4.64
CA VAL A 58 -23.42 -8.33 5.80
C VAL A 58 -22.15 -7.62 5.32
N ASN A 59 -21.84 -6.45 5.90
CA ASN A 59 -20.72 -5.63 5.45
C ASN A 59 -19.54 -5.57 6.44
N LYS A 60 -19.65 -6.18 7.64
CA LYS A 60 -18.60 -6.16 8.67
C LYS A 60 -18.50 -7.49 9.43
N GLY A 61 -17.32 -7.75 9.99
CA GLY A 61 -17.09 -8.88 10.89
C GLY A 61 -17.01 -10.24 10.20
N LYS A 62 -17.04 -11.32 10.98
CA LYS A 62 -16.81 -12.70 10.51
C LYS A 62 -17.82 -13.16 9.46
N LEU A 63 -19.08 -12.79 9.63
CA LEU A 63 -20.16 -13.19 8.71
C LEU A 63 -19.98 -12.58 7.33
N PHE A 64 -19.40 -11.39 7.22
CA PHE A 64 -19.05 -10.79 5.95
C PHE A 64 -18.08 -11.71 5.17
N TYR A 65 -16.97 -12.13 5.77
CA TYR A 65 -15.99 -13.00 5.08
C TYR A 65 -16.59 -14.32 4.64
N ILE A 66 -17.49 -14.91 5.43
CA ILE A 66 -18.19 -16.15 5.08
C ILE A 66 -19.11 -15.90 3.87
N GLU A 67 -19.98 -14.89 3.95
CA GLU A 67 -20.91 -14.57 2.87
C GLU A 67 -20.17 -14.23 1.56
N TYR A 68 -19.13 -13.38 1.65
CA TYR A 68 -18.36 -12.98 0.49
C TYR A 68 -17.70 -14.19 -0.18
N ASN A 69 -17.04 -15.04 0.59
CA ASN A 69 -16.37 -16.24 0.03
C ASN A 69 -17.36 -17.23 -0.59
N ILE A 70 -18.55 -17.42 0.00
CA ILE A 70 -19.60 -18.26 -0.62
C ILE A 70 -20.03 -17.67 -1.95
N ARG A 71 -20.33 -16.36 -2.03
CA ARG A 71 -20.74 -15.69 -3.26
C ARG A 71 -19.64 -15.71 -4.31
N LEU A 72 -18.41 -15.47 -3.91
CA LEU A 72 -17.24 -15.52 -4.79
C LEU A 72 -17.01 -16.93 -5.34
N PHE A 73 -17.10 -17.96 -4.49
CA PHE A 73 -17.00 -19.36 -4.92
C PHE A 73 -18.06 -19.71 -5.98
N LEU A 74 -19.34 -19.40 -5.71
CA LEU A 74 -20.44 -19.64 -6.66
C LEU A 74 -20.25 -18.86 -7.95
N TYR A 75 -19.78 -17.62 -7.86
CA TYR A 75 -19.50 -16.81 -9.04
C TYR A 75 -18.41 -17.46 -9.91
N LEU A 76 -17.29 -17.85 -9.30
CA LEU A 76 -16.15 -18.44 -10.00
C LEU A 76 -16.46 -19.84 -10.57
N LEU A 77 -17.39 -20.58 -9.95
CA LEU A 77 -17.74 -21.94 -10.36
C LEU A 77 -18.25 -22.00 -11.80
N PHE A 78 -18.98 -20.98 -12.23
CA PHE A 78 -19.64 -20.92 -13.55
C PHE A 78 -18.93 -20.00 -14.56
N ARG A 79 -17.77 -19.43 -14.19
CA ARG A 79 -17.04 -18.53 -15.09
C ARG A 79 -15.90 -19.26 -15.82
N PRO A 80 -15.68 -18.96 -17.12
CA PRO A 80 -14.46 -19.39 -17.77
C PRO A 80 -13.27 -18.70 -17.08
N VAL A 81 -12.27 -19.50 -16.69
CA VAL A 81 -11.06 -19.00 -16.01
C VAL A 81 -9.93 -20.02 -16.19
N ASP A 82 -8.74 -19.53 -16.39
CA ASP A 82 -7.50 -20.35 -16.47
C ASP A 82 -6.63 -20.11 -15.25
N VAL A 83 -6.53 -18.86 -14.77
CA VAL A 83 -5.77 -18.46 -13.60
C VAL A 83 -6.65 -17.68 -12.65
N ILE A 84 -6.61 -18.04 -11.37
CA ILE A 84 -7.26 -17.29 -10.30
C ILE A 84 -6.20 -16.62 -9.45
N TRP A 85 -6.33 -15.30 -9.33
CA TRP A 85 -5.44 -14.46 -8.56
C TRP A 85 -6.15 -13.99 -7.30
N ALA A 86 -5.79 -14.61 -6.17
CA ALA A 86 -6.32 -14.24 -4.86
C ALA A 86 -5.42 -13.19 -4.22
N VAL A 87 -6.00 -12.03 -3.93
CA VAL A 87 -5.35 -10.96 -3.20
C VAL A 87 -5.68 -11.11 -1.73
N ASP A 88 -4.65 -11.09 -0.89
CA ASP A 88 -4.71 -11.29 0.55
C ASP A 88 -5.44 -12.58 1.00
N CYS A 89 -5.43 -12.84 2.30
CA CYS A 89 -5.99 -14.07 2.86
C CYS A 89 -7.52 -14.18 2.74
N ASP A 90 -8.20 -13.07 2.60
CA ASP A 90 -9.65 -12.96 2.70
C ASP A 90 -10.42 -13.49 1.46
N THR A 91 -9.75 -13.65 0.32
CA THR A 91 -10.31 -14.25 -0.89
C THR A 91 -9.82 -15.68 -1.17
N VAL A 92 -8.73 -16.11 -0.50
CA VAL A 92 -8.02 -17.39 -0.75
C VAL A 92 -8.95 -18.60 -0.69
N SER A 93 -9.83 -18.66 0.32
CA SER A 93 -10.65 -19.87 0.54
C SER A 93 -11.53 -20.16 -0.66
N ALA A 94 -12.32 -19.20 -1.12
CA ALA A 94 -13.18 -19.36 -2.30
C ALA A 94 -12.36 -19.68 -3.57
N CYS A 95 -11.30 -18.91 -3.79
CA CYS A 95 -10.46 -18.98 -4.98
C CYS A 95 -9.75 -20.32 -5.10
N PHE A 96 -9.09 -20.77 -4.04
CA PHE A 96 -8.23 -21.94 -4.09
C PHE A 96 -9.00 -23.25 -4.04
N PHE A 97 -10.14 -23.31 -3.33
CA PHE A 97 -11.03 -24.48 -3.38
C PHE A 97 -11.66 -24.62 -4.77
N MET A 98 -12.15 -23.52 -5.35
CA MET A 98 -12.71 -23.57 -6.69
C MET A 98 -11.66 -23.93 -7.74
N ALA A 99 -10.46 -23.35 -7.65
CA ALA A 99 -9.36 -23.69 -8.54
C ALA A 99 -8.93 -25.16 -8.42
N ALA A 100 -8.96 -25.74 -7.22
CA ALA A 100 -8.67 -27.15 -7.01
C ALA A 100 -9.71 -28.06 -7.68
N ILE A 101 -11.01 -27.75 -7.54
CA ILE A 101 -12.11 -28.53 -8.14
C ILE A 101 -12.02 -28.49 -9.68
N ARG A 102 -11.63 -27.36 -10.26
CA ARG A 102 -11.59 -27.17 -11.71
C ARG A 102 -10.21 -27.35 -12.35
N GLY A 103 -9.18 -27.74 -11.58
CA GLY A 103 -7.82 -27.91 -12.10
C GLY A 103 -7.18 -26.60 -12.61
N LYS A 104 -7.50 -25.44 -11.98
CA LYS A 104 -7.04 -24.15 -12.43
C LYS A 104 -5.76 -23.68 -11.72
N LYS A 105 -5.00 -22.80 -12.38
CA LYS A 105 -3.79 -22.19 -11.81
C LYS A 105 -4.17 -21.17 -10.72
N ARG A 106 -3.26 -20.99 -9.74
CA ARG A 106 -3.50 -20.17 -8.54
C ARG A 106 -2.33 -19.23 -8.31
N VAL A 107 -2.62 -17.94 -8.22
CA VAL A 107 -1.69 -16.91 -7.77
C VAL A 107 -2.14 -16.40 -6.41
N PHE A 108 -1.21 -16.18 -5.49
CA PHE A 108 -1.43 -15.56 -4.21
C PHE A 108 -0.64 -14.27 -4.11
N ASP A 109 -1.31 -13.14 -3.94
CA ASP A 109 -0.72 -11.81 -3.78
C ASP A 109 -0.92 -11.35 -2.33
N ALA A 110 0.14 -11.42 -1.52
CA ALA A 110 0.12 -11.05 -0.10
C ALA A 110 0.65 -9.63 0.07
N HIS A 111 -0.25 -8.68 0.31
CA HIS A 111 0.11 -7.26 0.46
C HIS A 111 0.71 -6.92 1.82
N GLU A 112 0.36 -7.70 2.84
CA GLU A 112 0.80 -7.49 4.21
C GLU A 112 0.87 -8.79 5.01
N LEU A 113 1.44 -8.71 6.20
CA LEU A 113 1.43 -9.83 7.13
C LEU A 113 0.07 -9.90 7.84
N PHE A 114 -0.92 -10.50 7.19
CA PHE A 114 -2.32 -10.55 7.59
C PHE A 114 -2.57 -11.13 9.00
N THR A 115 -1.63 -11.95 9.50
CA THR A 115 -1.71 -12.52 10.85
C THR A 115 -1.29 -11.55 11.95
N ASP A 116 -0.64 -10.45 11.61
CA ASP A 116 -0.02 -9.52 12.56
C ASP A 116 -0.47 -8.06 12.36
N VAL A 117 -1.59 -7.87 11.64
CA VAL A 117 -2.27 -6.57 11.59
C VAL A 117 -2.95 -6.27 12.95
N PRO A 118 -3.08 -4.99 13.35
CA PRO A 118 -3.60 -4.61 14.67
C PRO A 118 -4.95 -5.25 15.02
N GLU A 119 -5.86 -5.37 14.06
CA GLU A 119 -7.19 -5.93 14.23
C GLU A 119 -7.19 -7.43 14.57
N VAL A 120 -6.09 -8.13 14.26
CA VAL A 120 -5.94 -9.58 14.44
C VAL A 120 -5.02 -9.93 15.61
N THR A 121 -4.01 -9.10 15.90
CA THR A 121 -2.92 -9.39 16.86
C THR A 121 -3.45 -9.79 18.22
N ASN A 122 -4.47 -9.12 18.75
CA ASN A 122 -5.06 -9.37 20.07
C ASN A 122 -6.14 -10.46 20.09
N ARG A 123 -6.39 -11.17 18.96
CA ARG A 123 -7.45 -12.16 18.80
C ARG A 123 -6.87 -13.52 18.44
N LEU A 124 -6.35 -14.27 19.41
CA LEU A 124 -5.60 -15.50 19.19
C LEU A 124 -6.29 -16.54 18.28
N LEU A 125 -7.60 -16.73 18.42
CA LEU A 125 -8.35 -17.65 17.55
C LEU A 125 -8.40 -17.14 16.11
N VAL A 126 -8.63 -15.85 15.92
CA VAL A 126 -8.65 -15.21 14.59
C VAL A 126 -7.28 -15.31 13.95
N LYS A 127 -6.22 -14.99 14.68
CA LYS A 127 -4.82 -15.15 14.26
C LYS A 127 -4.51 -16.59 13.83
N LYS A 128 -4.95 -17.60 14.60
CA LYS A 128 -4.76 -19.02 14.23
C LYS A 128 -5.50 -19.39 12.94
N ILE A 129 -6.73 -18.90 12.75
CA ILE A 129 -7.50 -19.16 11.52
C ILE A 129 -6.79 -18.54 10.31
N TRP A 130 -6.49 -17.26 10.37
CA TRP A 130 -5.79 -16.58 9.28
C TRP A 130 -4.39 -17.15 9.01
N GLY A 131 -3.66 -17.55 10.05
CA GLY A 131 -2.39 -18.26 9.90
C GLY A 131 -2.50 -19.58 9.14
N ARG A 132 -3.60 -20.34 9.34
CA ARG A 132 -3.86 -21.57 8.56
C ARG A 132 -4.23 -21.26 7.12
N VAL A 133 -5.05 -20.23 6.89
CA VAL A 133 -5.43 -19.77 5.54
C VAL A 133 -4.17 -19.29 4.78
N GLN A 134 -3.35 -18.48 5.40
CA GLN A 134 -2.10 -17.97 4.81
C GLN A 134 -1.13 -19.12 4.49
N ALA A 135 -0.95 -20.07 5.43
CA ALA A 135 -0.12 -21.25 5.20
C ALA A 135 -0.67 -22.15 4.08
N PHE A 136 -1.99 -22.28 3.96
CA PHE A 136 -2.63 -22.98 2.86
C PHE A 136 -2.41 -22.24 1.54
N ALA A 137 -2.57 -20.91 1.50
CA ALA A 137 -2.33 -20.10 0.32
C ALA A 137 -0.90 -20.27 -0.19
N PHE A 138 0.11 -20.05 0.65
CA PHE A 138 1.50 -20.21 0.26
C PHE A 138 1.85 -21.63 -0.22
N ARG A 139 1.32 -22.68 0.43
CA ARG A 139 1.58 -24.07 0.02
C ARG A 139 0.92 -24.47 -1.29
N LYS A 140 -0.21 -23.86 -1.65
CA LYS A 140 -1.04 -24.27 -2.79
C LYS A 140 -1.02 -23.31 -3.97
N ALA A 141 -0.48 -22.11 -3.82
CA ALA A 141 -0.29 -21.21 -4.94
C ALA A 141 0.73 -21.83 -5.94
N HIS A 142 0.60 -21.60 -7.21
CA HIS A 142 1.66 -21.83 -8.20
C HIS A 142 2.65 -20.66 -8.11
N LEU A 143 2.18 -19.44 -8.24
CA LEU A 143 2.95 -18.22 -8.02
C LEU A 143 2.51 -17.53 -6.72
N ALA A 144 3.48 -17.14 -5.88
CA ALA A 144 3.25 -16.31 -4.70
C ALA A 144 4.04 -15.01 -4.85
N ILE A 145 3.38 -13.88 -4.64
CA ILE A 145 3.99 -12.55 -4.72
C ILE A 145 3.71 -11.73 -3.47
N THR A 146 4.56 -10.73 -3.23
CA THR A 146 4.37 -9.74 -2.16
C THR A 146 4.97 -8.39 -2.56
N VAL A 147 4.84 -7.38 -1.69
CA VAL A 147 5.13 -5.98 -2.03
C VAL A 147 6.56 -5.53 -1.73
N GLY A 148 7.29 -6.23 -0.87
CA GLY A 148 8.63 -5.83 -0.43
C GLY A 148 9.60 -7.00 -0.23
N PRO A 149 10.92 -6.76 -0.40
CA PRO A 149 11.93 -7.79 -0.31
C PRO A 149 12.09 -8.40 1.11
N GLU A 150 11.98 -7.61 2.17
CA GLU A 150 12.13 -8.12 3.54
C GLU A 150 10.90 -8.94 3.94
N LEU A 151 9.70 -8.51 3.53
CA LEU A 151 8.48 -9.29 3.70
C LEU A 151 8.55 -10.60 2.89
N ALA A 152 9.08 -10.58 1.67
CA ALA A 152 9.31 -11.77 0.86
C ALA A 152 10.26 -12.74 1.56
N LYS A 153 11.41 -12.27 2.08
CA LYS A 153 12.38 -13.08 2.84
C LYS A 153 11.70 -13.76 4.05
N TRP A 154 10.86 -13.00 4.77
CA TRP A 154 10.13 -13.54 5.91
C TRP A 154 9.16 -14.65 5.49
N PHE A 155 8.37 -14.46 4.43
CA PHE A 155 7.47 -15.49 3.90
C PHE A 155 8.24 -16.72 3.38
N GLN A 156 9.33 -16.51 2.65
CA GLN A 156 10.18 -17.59 2.15
C GLN A 156 10.76 -18.43 3.29
N HIS A 157 11.24 -17.77 4.35
CA HIS A 157 11.76 -18.48 5.53
C HIS A 157 10.66 -19.26 6.24
N LYS A 158 9.49 -18.65 6.44
CA LYS A 158 8.36 -19.26 7.18
C LYS A 158 7.71 -20.41 6.42
N TYR A 159 7.48 -20.26 5.12
CA TYR A 159 6.74 -21.22 4.31
C TYR A 159 7.61 -22.10 3.43
N LYS A 160 8.93 -21.90 3.44
CA LYS A 160 9.93 -22.64 2.66
C LYS A 160 9.57 -22.69 1.17
N ARG A 161 9.19 -21.55 0.63
CA ARG A 161 8.73 -21.38 -0.74
C ARG A 161 9.24 -20.08 -1.35
N LYS A 162 9.54 -20.07 -2.65
CA LYS A 162 9.84 -18.86 -3.40
C LYS A 162 8.66 -17.90 -3.35
N VAL A 163 8.92 -16.64 -3.08
CA VAL A 163 7.96 -15.53 -3.11
C VAL A 163 8.59 -14.41 -3.91
N GLU A 164 7.94 -14.04 -4.99
CA GLU A 164 8.38 -12.96 -5.86
C GLU A 164 7.97 -11.59 -5.29
N VAL A 165 8.72 -10.56 -5.66
CA VAL A 165 8.45 -9.20 -5.20
C VAL A 165 7.90 -8.38 -6.35
N VAL A 166 6.71 -7.81 -6.18
CA VAL A 166 6.12 -6.83 -7.08
C VAL A 166 5.73 -5.61 -6.26
N LYS A 167 6.56 -4.57 -6.33
CA LYS A 167 6.40 -3.36 -5.53
C LYS A 167 5.15 -2.57 -5.92
N ASN A 168 4.57 -1.87 -4.96
CA ASN A 168 3.43 -0.98 -5.21
C ASN A 168 3.91 0.46 -5.43
N VAL A 169 4.55 0.68 -6.57
CA VAL A 169 5.15 1.96 -6.97
C VAL A 169 4.22 2.77 -7.89
N PRO A 170 4.33 4.11 -7.91
CA PRO A 170 3.56 4.95 -8.81
C PRO A 170 4.03 4.82 -10.26
N SER A 171 3.19 5.24 -11.21
CA SER A 171 3.55 5.34 -12.64
C SER A 171 4.27 6.66 -12.93
N LEU A 172 5.10 6.68 -13.97
CA LEU A 172 5.85 7.88 -14.38
C LEU A 172 4.93 9.04 -14.83
N ASP A 173 3.73 8.75 -15.32
CA ASP A 173 2.72 9.77 -15.64
C ASP A 173 2.25 10.58 -14.42
N LYS A 174 2.53 10.09 -13.21
CA LYS A 174 2.27 10.81 -11.95
C LYS A 174 3.43 11.74 -11.53
N GLN A 175 4.56 11.69 -12.23
CA GLN A 175 5.69 12.55 -11.92
C GLN A 175 5.41 13.99 -12.42
N LEU A 176 5.40 14.92 -11.48
CA LEU A 176 5.28 16.34 -11.75
C LEU A 176 6.61 17.03 -11.41
N PRO A 177 6.91 18.19 -12.05
CA PRO A 177 8.05 18.99 -11.65
C PRO A 177 7.98 19.35 -10.17
N TYR A 178 9.05 19.09 -9.43
CA TYR A 178 9.16 19.48 -8.03
C TYR A 178 9.26 21.00 -7.93
N ARG A 179 8.32 21.61 -7.25
CA ARG A 179 8.22 23.08 -7.06
C ARG A 179 7.69 23.37 -5.66
N PRO A 180 8.56 23.25 -4.63
CA PRO A 180 8.14 23.53 -3.27
C PRO A 180 7.64 24.97 -3.13
N ASP A 181 6.61 25.16 -2.32
CA ASP A 181 6.07 26.48 -2.01
C ASP A 181 7.12 27.32 -1.26
N ASP A 182 7.13 28.64 -1.49
CA ASP A 182 7.97 29.59 -0.75
C ASP A 182 7.68 29.49 0.76
N ASP A 183 6.41 29.36 1.13
CA ASP A 183 5.97 29.04 2.49
C ASP A 183 6.05 27.52 2.71
N LYS A 184 7.25 27.05 3.03
CA LYS A 184 7.58 25.64 3.19
C LYS A 184 6.59 24.91 4.10
N PHE A 185 6.19 23.70 3.71
CA PHE A 185 5.35 22.84 4.53
C PHE A 185 5.80 21.39 4.54
N ILE A 186 5.46 20.70 5.63
CA ILE A 186 5.62 19.26 5.80
C ILE A 186 4.31 18.60 5.37
N LEU A 187 4.42 17.50 4.61
CA LEU A 187 3.27 16.75 4.13
C LEU A 187 3.21 15.35 4.74
N TYR A 188 2.08 15.01 5.31
CA TYR A 188 1.67 13.63 5.52
C TYR A 188 0.48 13.31 4.61
N GLN A 189 0.56 12.21 3.85
CA GLN A 189 -0.56 11.69 3.06
C GLN A 189 -0.88 10.26 3.46
N GLY A 190 -2.17 9.94 3.67
CA GLY A 190 -2.65 8.60 3.98
C GLY A 190 -3.68 8.56 5.10
N ALA A 191 -4.01 7.33 5.54
CA ALA A 191 -5.00 7.12 6.59
C ALA A 191 -4.54 7.70 7.95
N LEU A 192 -5.45 8.41 8.63
CA LEU A 192 -5.24 8.99 9.96
C LEU A 192 -5.67 7.97 11.04
N ASN A 193 -4.94 6.84 11.10
CA ASN A 193 -5.24 5.74 11.99
C ASN A 193 -4.15 5.57 13.07
N ALA A 194 -4.48 4.83 14.13
CA ALA A 194 -3.53 4.48 15.19
C ALA A 194 -2.25 3.80 14.65
N GLY A 195 -1.13 4.08 15.28
CA GLY A 195 0.17 3.52 14.90
C GLY A 195 0.84 4.19 13.69
N ARG A 196 0.29 5.30 13.19
CA ARG A 196 0.89 6.08 12.09
C ARG A 196 1.83 7.19 12.59
N GLY A 197 2.11 7.27 13.90
CA GLY A 197 3.02 8.24 14.49
C GLY A 197 2.55 9.70 14.40
N LEU A 198 1.25 9.91 14.18
CA LEU A 198 0.68 11.23 13.91
C LEU A 198 0.61 12.10 15.16
N GLU A 199 0.40 11.48 16.32
CA GLU A 199 0.40 12.17 17.61
C GLU A 199 1.78 12.78 17.88
N ASN A 200 2.85 12.00 17.67
CA ASN A 200 4.23 12.47 17.81
C ASN A 200 4.58 13.53 16.76
N LEU A 201 4.08 13.40 15.53
CA LEU A 201 4.27 14.40 14.47
C LEU A 201 3.61 15.73 14.84
N ILE A 202 2.37 15.71 15.33
CA ILE A 202 1.65 16.92 15.77
C ILE A 202 2.40 17.59 16.95
N GLN A 203 2.87 16.80 17.92
CA GLN A 203 3.66 17.33 19.05
C GLN A 203 5.00 17.93 18.59
N ALA A 204 5.67 17.29 17.61
CA ALA A 204 6.90 17.80 17.03
C ALA A 204 6.74 19.22 16.44
N MET A 205 5.56 19.53 15.89
CA MET A 205 5.28 20.84 15.29
C MET A 205 5.39 22.03 16.26
N GLU A 206 5.39 21.80 17.56
CA GLU A 206 5.65 22.87 18.54
C GLU A 206 7.07 23.46 18.36
N ASN A 207 8.02 22.65 17.90
CA ASN A 207 9.43 23.02 17.70
C ASN A 207 9.84 23.10 16.21
N ILE A 208 8.87 23.06 15.28
CA ILE A 208 9.13 23.19 13.84
C ILE A 208 8.47 24.47 13.31
N PRO A 209 9.23 25.39 12.67
CA PRO A 209 8.73 26.72 12.32
C PRO A 209 7.97 26.79 10.97
N CYS A 210 7.52 25.66 10.41
CA CYS A 210 6.76 25.63 9.16
C CYS A 210 5.37 25.03 9.34
N LYS A 211 4.57 24.95 8.27
CA LYS A 211 3.24 24.33 8.29
C LYS A 211 3.33 22.81 8.21
N LEU A 212 2.31 22.13 8.76
CA LEU A 212 2.03 20.71 8.55
C LEU A 212 0.70 20.57 7.84
N ILE A 213 0.69 19.85 6.72
CA ILE A 213 -0.52 19.48 5.99
C ILE A 213 -0.75 17.97 6.13
N LEU A 214 -1.94 17.61 6.63
CA LEU A 214 -2.40 16.23 6.79
C LEU A 214 -3.48 15.94 5.72
N ALA A 215 -3.08 15.24 4.65
CA ALA A 215 -3.95 14.86 3.55
C ALA A 215 -4.44 13.42 3.74
N GLY A 216 -5.61 13.26 4.31
CA GLY A 216 -6.22 11.97 4.62
C GLY A 216 -7.34 12.05 5.64
N ASP A 217 -7.90 10.89 5.94
CA ASP A 217 -8.97 10.72 6.92
C ASP A 217 -8.82 9.35 7.57
N GLY A 218 -9.36 9.16 8.77
CA GLY A 218 -9.27 7.89 9.49
C GLY A 218 -9.90 7.94 10.87
N ASP A 219 -9.74 6.84 11.61
CA ASP A 219 -10.38 6.65 12.91
C ASP A 219 -9.92 7.69 13.97
N LEU A 220 -8.70 8.22 13.84
CA LEU A 220 -8.15 9.22 14.77
C LEU A 220 -8.32 10.68 14.32
N THR A 221 -9.04 10.95 13.22
CA THR A 221 -9.13 12.31 12.67
C THR A 221 -9.64 13.32 13.71
N HIS A 222 -10.63 12.94 14.52
CA HIS A 222 -11.21 13.82 15.53
C HIS A 222 -10.21 14.10 16.67
N GLU A 223 -9.59 13.07 17.20
CA GLU A 223 -8.61 13.13 18.29
C GLU A 223 -7.38 13.93 17.89
N LEU A 224 -6.87 13.73 16.66
CA LEU A 224 -5.73 14.47 16.12
C LEU A 224 -6.02 15.95 15.93
N LYS A 225 -7.25 16.32 15.49
CA LYS A 225 -7.68 17.72 15.44
C LYS A 225 -7.74 18.34 16.83
N GLN A 226 -8.23 17.60 17.83
CA GLN A 226 -8.24 18.10 19.21
C GLN A 226 -6.81 18.30 19.75
N LEU A 227 -5.90 17.35 19.47
CA LEU A 227 -4.50 17.44 19.87
C LEU A 227 -3.83 18.67 19.23
N ALA A 228 -3.99 18.85 17.92
CA ALA A 228 -3.45 19.98 17.17
C ALA A 228 -3.93 21.33 17.73
N ASN A 229 -5.21 21.44 18.09
CA ASN A 229 -5.80 22.67 18.61
C ASN A 229 -5.36 23.04 20.05
N ARG A 230 -4.82 22.10 20.81
CA ARG A 230 -4.31 22.33 22.18
C ARG A 230 -2.86 22.79 22.21
N GLY A 231 -2.07 22.47 21.16
CA GLY A 231 -0.65 22.78 21.09
C GLY A 231 -0.37 24.23 20.63
N THR A 232 0.85 24.68 20.82
CA THR A 232 1.32 26.01 20.37
C THR A 232 1.41 26.12 18.84
N ALA A 233 1.35 25.01 18.14
CA ALA A 233 1.37 24.93 16.68
C ALA A 233 -0.03 24.95 16.02
N ALA A 234 -1.12 25.20 16.78
CA ALA A 234 -2.50 25.09 16.31
C ALA A 234 -2.78 25.80 14.97
N GLY A 235 -2.26 27.03 14.79
CA GLY A 235 -2.43 27.80 13.53
C GLY A 235 -1.57 27.31 12.36
N ARG A 236 -0.72 26.31 12.54
CA ARG A 236 0.22 25.79 11.52
C ARG A 236 -0.08 24.36 11.07
N ILE A 237 -1.14 23.73 11.58
CA ILE A 237 -1.54 22.35 11.27
C ILE A 237 -2.86 22.38 10.51
N GLU A 238 -2.83 21.92 9.27
CA GLU A 238 -3.99 21.90 8.38
C GLU A 238 -4.42 20.45 8.07
N PHE A 239 -5.73 20.18 8.17
CA PHE A 239 -6.33 18.89 7.83
C PHE A 239 -7.17 19.05 6.56
N LEU A 240 -6.69 18.52 5.45
CA LEU A 240 -7.41 18.60 4.16
C LEU A 240 -8.55 17.57 4.05
N GLY A 241 -8.58 16.55 4.93
CA GLY A 241 -9.47 15.42 4.72
C GLY A 241 -9.00 14.55 3.55
N ARG A 242 -9.92 13.80 2.94
CA ARG A 242 -9.62 12.95 1.79
C ARG A 242 -9.34 13.80 0.56
N VAL A 243 -8.15 13.66 0.02
CA VAL A 243 -7.73 14.27 -1.25
C VAL A 243 -7.87 13.22 -2.36
N ALA A 244 -8.35 13.62 -3.52
CA ALA A 244 -8.50 12.71 -4.66
C ALA A 244 -7.10 12.21 -5.11
N PRO A 245 -6.98 10.92 -5.51
CA PRO A 245 -5.69 10.35 -5.93
C PRO A 245 -5.01 11.11 -7.07
N GLU A 246 -5.80 11.78 -7.91
CA GLU A 246 -5.33 12.58 -9.03
C GLU A 246 -4.73 13.93 -8.59
N GLU A 247 -5.13 14.43 -7.44
CA GLU A 247 -4.67 15.72 -6.87
C GLU A 247 -3.44 15.56 -5.97
N LEU A 248 -3.22 14.35 -5.42
CA LEU A 248 -2.09 14.06 -4.52
C LEU A 248 -0.73 14.37 -5.15
N PRO A 249 -0.42 14.03 -6.43
CA PRO A 249 0.86 14.33 -7.03
C PRO A 249 1.18 15.84 -7.05
N LEU A 250 0.18 16.68 -7.29
CA LEU A 250 0.35 18.14 -7.28
C LEU A 250 0.63 18.65 -5.86
N LEU A 251 -0.11 18.17 -4.86
CA LEU A 251 0.14 18.52 -3.47
C LEU A 251 1.55 18.08 -3.03
N THR A 252 1.93 16.86 -3.40
CA THR A 252 3.23 16.26 -3.04
C THR A 252 4.40 17.03 -3.67
N SER A 253 4.27 17.48 -4.93
CA SER A 253 5.32 18.22 -5.63
C SER A 253 5.57 19.63 -5.06
N ARG A 254 4.64 20.15 -4.28
CA ARG A 254 4.71 21.48 -3.62
C ARG A 254 5.23 21.40 -2.17
N ALA A 255 5.25 20.22 -1.56
CA ALA A 255 5.75 20.04 -0.21
C ALA A 255 7.28 20.19 -0.14
N TYR A 256 7.80 20.51 1.05
CA TYR A 256 9.23 20.59 1.31
C TYR A 256 9.79 19.34 1.98
N ILE A 257 9.01 18.71 2.87
CA ILE A 257 9.39 17.46 3.54
C ILE A 257 8.17 16.51 3.53
N GLY A 258 8.36 15.27 3.09
CA GLY A 258 7.39 14.20 3.25
C GLY A 258 7.55 13.47 4.59
N VAL A 259 6.46 12.98 5.18
CA VAL A 259 6.54 12.19 6.42
C VAL A 259 5.95 10.80 6.22
N ASN A 260 6.79 9.79 6.45
CA ASN A 260 6.43 8.37 6.43
C ASN A 260 6.89 7.69 7.72
N ILE A 261 6.40 8.18 8.85
CA ILE A 261 6.72 7.67 10.18
C ILE A 261 5.53 6.87 10.70
N SER A 262 5.82 5.70 11.26
CA SER A 262 4.85 4.84 11.92
C SER A 262 5.44 4.33 13.25
N GLU A 263 4.59 3.87 14.14
CA GLU A 263 5.00 3.20 15.36
C GLU A 263 5.31 1.73 15.07
N ASN A 264 6.20 1.12 15.83
CA ASN A 264 6.43 -0.32 15.76
C ASN A 264 5.33 -1.07 16.54
N ALA A 265 4.13 -1.09 15.96
CA ALA A 265 2.95 -1.74 16.56
C ALA A 265 2.86 -3.24 16.25
N GLY A 266 3.96 -3.87 15.84
CA GLY A 266 4.03 -5.30 15.54
C GLY A 266 4.71 -5.61 14.21
N LEU A 267 4.85 -6.92 13.93
CA LEU A 267 5.64 -7.39 12.79
C LEU A 267 5.12 -6.91 11.43
N SER A 268 3.80 -6.72 11.28
CA SER A 268 3.22 -6.18 10.04
C SER A 268 3.66 -4.73 9.79
N TYR A 269 3.76 -3.92 10.84
CA TYR A 269 4.29 -2.55 10.75
C TYR A 269 5.79 -2.54 10.51
N TRP A 270 6.52 -3.40 11.22
CA TRP A 270 7.98 -3.53 11.10
C TRP A 270 8.42 -3.92 9.69
N LEU A 271 7.66 -4.78 8.99
CA LEU A 271 7.91 -5.22 7.62
C LEU A 271 7.05 -4.47 6.58
N SER A 272 6.47 -3.32 6.94
CA SER A 272 5.62 -2.56 6.03
C SER A 272 6.45 -1.76 5.02
N LEU A 273 5.90 -1.66 3.80
CA LEU A 273 6.41 -0.79 2.74
C LEU A 273 5.24 0.05 2.21
N ASN A 274 5.06 1.24 2.77
CA ASN A 274 3.94 2.12 2.46
C ASN A 274 4.12 2.79 1.08
N ASN A 275 3.04 2.94 0.33
CA ASN A 275 3.05 3.57 -1.00
C ASN A 275 3.65 4.98 -0.98
N LYS A 276 3.34 5.78 0.07
CA LYS A 276 3.84 7.15 0.20
C LYS A 276 5.37 7.26 0.17
N PHE A 277 6.11 6.22 0.55
CA PHE A 277 7.57 6.19 0.41
C PHE A 277 7.99 6.39 -1.05
N PHE A 278 7.34 5.67 -1.94
CA PHE A 278 7.59 5.77 -3.37
C PHE A 278 6.93 6.99 -4.02
N ASP A 279 5.76 7.40 -3.52
CA ASP A 279 5.08 8.60 -4.00
C ASP A 279 5.92 9.85 -3.74
N TYR A 280 6.55 9.95 -2.56
CA TYR A 280 7.46 11.05 -2.23
C TYR A 280 8.73 11.01 -3.09
N ALA A 281 9.35 9.83 -3.25
CA ALA A 281 10.50 9.69 -4.13
C ALA A 281 10.16 10.06 -5.58
N MET A 282 8.98 9.65 -6.10
CA MET A 282 8.50 9.99 -7.44
C MET A 282 8.33 11.50 -7.62
N ALA A 283 7.87 12.21 -6.59
CA ALA A 283 7.71 13.66 -6.62
C ALA A 283 9.04 14.44 -6.44
N GLY A 284 10.15 13.75 -6.18
CA GLY A 284 11.41 14.41 -5.82
C GLY A 284 11.41 14.98 -4.40
N LEU A 285 10.51 14.52 -3.52
CA LEU A 285 10.31 15.07 -2.18
C LEU A 285 11.15 14.32 -1.14
N PRO A 286 12.16 14.95 -0.51
CA PRO A 286 12.88 14.38 0.62
C PRO A 286 11.94 14.05 1.78
N GLN A 287 12.21 12.94 2.50
CA GLN A 287 11.27 12.46 3.50
C GLN A 287 11.92 12.08 4.83
N LEU A 288 11.15 12.18 5.91
CA LEU A 288 11.44 11.54 7.17
C LEU A 288 10.80 10.16 7.18
N VAL A 289 11.56 9.12 7.40
CA VAL A 289 11.10 7.73 7.28
C VAL A 289 11.63 6.87 8.41
N ASN A 290 10.83 5.89 8.87
CA ASN A 290 11.27 4.99 9.94
C ASN A 290 12.49 4.14 9.55
N PRO A 291 13.38 3.82 10.51
CA PRO A 291 14.44 2.83 10.34
C PRO A 291 13.88 1.40 10.44
N PHE A 292 12.90 1.07 9.57
CA PHE A 292 12.38 -0.28 9.44
C PHE A 292 13.07 -1.00 8.27
N PRO A 293 13.19 -2.34 8.31
CA PRO A 293 14.05 -3.08 7.39
C PRO A 293 13.82 -2.77 5.90
N GLU A 294 12.56 -2.63 5.47
CA GLU A 294 12.26 -2.27 4.07
C GLU A 294 12.79 -0.88 3.73
N TYR A 295 12.52 0.12 4.56
CA TYR A 295 12.95 1.50 4.30
C TYR A 295 14.46 1.66 4.40
N GLU A 296 15.12 0.99 5.36
CA GLU A 296 16.59 0.96 5.45
C GLU A 296 17.21 0.37 4.18
N ALA A 297 16.67 -0.76 3.70
CA ALA A 297 17.17 -1.41 2.48
C ALA A 297 17.00 -0.52 1.24
N PHE A 298 15.84 0.13 1.06
CA PHE A 298 15.62 1.04 -0.05
C PHE A 298 16.43 2.33 0.07
N ASN A 299 16.51 2.92 1.27
CA ASN A 299 17.27 4.14 1.51
C ASN A 299 18.79 3.95 1.35
N ALA A 300 19.29 2.74 1.59
CA ALA A 300 20.70 2.40 1.34
C ALA A 300 21.06 2.36 -0.16
N ILE A 301 20.08 2.14 -1.05
CA ILE A 301 20.29 2.17 -2.52
C ILE A 301 20.28 3.61 -3.05
N TYR A 302 19.26 4.36 -2.64
CA TYR A 302 19.11 5.78 -2.94
C TYR A 302 18.70 6.47 -1.64
N GLU A 303 19.55 7.31 -1.10
CA GLU A 303 19.27 8.06 0.12
C GLU A 303 18.19 9.11 -0.18
N VAL A 304 16.90 8.69 -0.10
CA VAL A 304 15.73 9.54 -0.43
C VAL A 304 15.18 10.30 0.77
N GLY A 305 15.74 10.05 1.97
CA GLY A 305 15.27 10.70 3.20
C GLY A 305 16.12 10.38 4.41
N ILE A 306 15.77 10.97 5.54
CA ILE A 306 16.43 10.77 6.83
C ILE A 306 15.71 9.69 7.62
N LEU A 307 16.44 8.67 8.07
CA LEU A 307 15.92 7.63 8.95
C LEU A 307 15.60 8.23 10.33
N THR A 308 14.32 8.22 10.70
CA THR A 308 13.77 8.95 11.84
C THR A 308 12.88 8.07 12.70
N LYS A 309 13.13 8.02 14.00
CA LYS A 309 12.26 7.30 14.95
C LYS A 309 10.96 8.08 15.19
N SER A 310 9.88 7.36 15.54
CA SER A 310 8.59 7.97 15.92
C SER A 310 8.65 8.55 17.34
N ASP A 311 9.38 9.66 17.50
CA ASP A 311 9.53 10.43 18.72
C ASP A 311 9.45 11.92 18.37
N ALA A 312 8.67 12.70 19.11
CA ALA A 312 8.38 14.11 18.78
C ALA A 312 9.64 14.98 18.73
N HIS A 313 10.59 14.77 19.66
CA HIS A 313 11.83 15.53 19.71
C HIS A 313 12.73 15.19 18.51
N ILE A 314 12.88 13.89 18.22
CA ILE A 314 13.72 13.42 17.08
C ILE A 314 13.09 13.87 15.75
N ILE A 315 11.77 13.79 15.60
CA ILE A 315 11.08 14.29 14.40
C ILE A 315 11.37 15.79 14.20
N ALA A 316 11.26 16.58 15.27
CA ALA A 316 11.52 18.02 15.21
C ALA A 316 12.97 18.33 14.86
N GLU A 317 13.93 17.60 15.44
CA GLU A 317 15.36 17.73 15.14
C GLU A 317 15.65 17.47 13.67
N GLN A 318 15.17 16.33 13.12
CA GLN A 318 15.44 15.94 11.73
C GLN A 318 14.70 16.82 10.72
N ALA A 319 13.48 17.28 11.05
CA ALA A 319 12.76 18.23 10.21
C ALA A 319 13.50 19.59 10.16
N ASN A 320 13.96 20.10 11.30
CA ASN A 320 14.73 21.33 11.35
C ASN A 320 16.09 21.20 10.64
N LEU A 321 16.73 20.04 10.68
CA LEU A 321 17.93 19.78 9.90
C LEU A 321 17.67 19.98 8.41
N LEU A 322 16.60 19.37 7.86
CA LEU A 322 16.23 19.53 6.44
C LEU A 322 15.82 20.96 6.10
N LEU A 323 15.13 21.66 7.01
CA LEU A 323 14.70 23.05 6.77
C LEU A 323 15.89 24.03 6.70
N ASN A 324 16.96 23.75 7.46
CA ASN A 324 18.11 24.64 7.61
C ASN A 324 19.37 24.20 6.82
N ALA A 325 19.34 23.02 6.17
CA ALA A 325 20.42 22.50 5.35
C ALA A 325 19.99 22.35 3.87
N PRO A 326 19.94 23.45 3.08
CA PRO A 326 19.46 23.41 1.70
C PRO A 326 20.28 22.47 0.80
N ASP A 327 21.59 22.36 1.03
CA ASP A 327 22.45 21.46 0.25
C ASP A 327 22.09 19.99 0.49
N LEU A 328 21.84 19.60 1.73
CA LEU A 328 21.38 18.26 2.06
C LEU A 328 20.00 17.99 1.43
N HIS A 329 19.08 18.94 1.56
CA HIS A 329 17.76 18.82 0.95
C HIS A 329 17.87 18.63 -0.58
N GLN A 330 18.71 19.41 -1.26
CA GLN A 330 18.95 19.30 -2.71
C GLN A 330 19.56 17.93 -3.06
N GLN A 331 20.53 17.45 -2.31
CA GLN A 331 21.11 16.11 -2.51
C GLN A 331 20.05 15.01 -2.42
N LEU A 332 19.20 15.04 -1.38
CA LEU A 332 18.12 14.06 -1.21
C LEU A 332 17.07 14.17 -2.33
N HIS A 333 16.74 15.38 -2.76
CA HIS A 333 15.88 15.62 -3.93
C HIS A 333 16.42 14.94 -5.18
N GLU A 334 17.69 15.14 -5.52
CA GLU A 334 18.32 14.50 -6.68
C GLU A 334 18.34 12.97 -6.57
N ASN A 335 18.55 12.46 -5.36
CA ASN A 335 18.46 11.03 -5.08
C ASN A 335 17.04 10.48 -5.29
N CYS A 336 16.01 11.24 -4.88
CA CYS A 336 14.61 10.90 -5.14
C CYS A 336 14.35 10.78 -6.66
N LEU A 337 14.82 11.73 -7.47
CA LEU A 337 14.67 11.68 -8.93
C LEU A 337 15.36 10.46 -9.54
N ARG A 338 16.59 10.15 -9.10
CA ARG A 338 17.30 8.94 -9.53
C ARG A 338 16.57 7.66 -9.12
N ALA A 339 15.99 7.64 -7.92
CA ALA A 339 15.18 6.53 -7.43
C ALA A 339 13.92 6.34 -8.29
N ALA A 340 13.22 7.42 -8.65
CA ALA A 340 12.02 7.39 -9.48
C ALA A 340 12.24 6.75 -10.86
N GLU A 341 13.43 6.90 -11.46
CA GLU A 341 13.79 6.21 -12.71
C GLU A 341 13.77 4.67 -12.59
N LYS A 342 13.94 4.14 -11.39
CA LYS A 342 13.99 2.70 -11.10
C LYS A 342 12.76 2.20 -10.35
N TRP A 343 12.18 3.02 -9.48
CA TRP A 343 11.03 2.68 -8.65
C TRP A 343 9.74 3.23 -9.25
N ASN A 344 9.38 2.72 -10.43
CA ASN A 344 8.18 3.11 -11.16
C ASN A 344 7.43 1.90 -11.70
N TRP A 345 6.16 2.11 -12.00
CA TRP A 345 5.28 1.04 -12.47
C TRP A 345 5.69 0.47 -13.83
N GLU A 346 6.28 1.27 -14.69
CA GLU A 346 6.72 0.85 -16.03
C GLU A 346 7.82 -0.24 -15.95
N GLN A 347 8.68 -0.19 -14.92
CA GLN A 347 9.66 -1.24 -14.63
C GLN A 347 9.02 -2.44 -13.92
N GLU A 348 8.18 -2.20 -12.92
CA GLU A 348 7.48 -3.27 -12.18
C GLU A 348 6.51 -4.05 -13.06
N LYS A 349 5.83 -3.39 -13.99
CA LYS A 349 4.95 -4.01 -14.98
C LYS A 349 5.70 -5.05 -15.80
N LYS A 350 6.90 -4.71 -16.33
CA LYS A 350 7.73 -5.63 -17.11
C LYS A 350 8.17 -6.82 -16.26
N HIS A 351 8.57 -6.56 -15.02
CA HIS A 351 8.96 -7.60 -14.07
C HIS A 351 7.78 -8.54 -13.75
N LEU A 352 6.61 -7.97 -13.44
CA LEU A 352 5.39 -8.71 -13.14
C LEU A 352 4.99 -9.66 -14.29
N LEU A 353 4.94 -9.15 -15.52
CA LEU A 353 4.57 -9.97 -16.69
C LEU A 353 5.58 -11.09 -16.90
N ARG A 354 6.89 -10.80 -16.80
CA ARG A 354 7.93 -11.81 -16.93
C ARG A 354 7.81 -12.95 -15.90
N ILE A 355 7.67 -12.63 -14.59
CA ILE A 355 7.56 -13.69 -13.57
C ILE A 355 6.29 -14.54 -13.74
N PHE A 356 5.22 -13.94 -14.30
CA PHE A 356 3.99 -14.64 -14.61
C PHE A 356 4.17 -15.57 -15.82
N GLU A 357 4.79 -15.09 -16.88
CA GLU A 357 5.07 -15.88 -18.09
C GLU A 357 6.03 -17.03 -17.79
N ASP A 358 7.11 -16.79 -17.04
CA ASP A 358 8.07 -17.80 -16.60
C ASP A 358 7.39 -18.91 -15.75
N GLU A 359 6.50 -18.56 -14.82
CA GLU A 359 5.82 -19.53 -13.95
C GLU A 359 4.79 -20.38 -14.72
N PHE A 360 4.16 -19.83 -15.73
CA PHE A 360 3.08 -20.50 -16.46
C PHE A 360 3.51 -21.02 -17.86
N GLU A 361 4.81 -20.97 -18.16
CA GLU A 361 5.43 -21.48 -19.41
C GLU A 361 4.78 -20.87 -20.66
N LEU A 362 4.63 -19.55 -20.68
CA LEU A 362 4.00 -18.83 -21.77
C LEU A 362 5.04 -18.15 -22.70
N GLY A 363 6.29 -18.62 -22.65
CA GLY A 363 7.37 -18.16 -23.51
C GLY A 363 7.35 -18.76 -24.90
#